data_12db1b3397a8780b73ae393595b588ba
#
_entry.id   12db1b3397a8780b73ae393595b588ba
#
_cell.length_a   1.000
_cell.length_b   1.000
_cell.length_c   1.000
_cell.angle_alpha   90.00
_cell.angle_beta   90.00
_cell.angle_gamma   90.00
#
_symmetry.space_group_name_H-M   'P 1'
#
loop_
_entity.id
_entity.type
_entity.pdbx_description
1 polymer ?
#
loop_
_entity_poly.entity_id
_entity_poly.type
_entity_poly.pdbx_seq_one_letter_code
_entity_poly.pdbx_strand_id
1 'polypeptide(L)'
;DRPRMTRGNEQSIVTSVYNRIALDAASVNIQHVRLDENGRFLSVIDSGLNSCLTVEANIDQTGRAFIQDVVLSMLDEGCVAIVPVDTDTDPDVSGSYKIESLRTGKILEWYPRYVKIRVYNDKTGLQEDIKIPKKLVGIVENPLYAVINEPNSTMQRLIRKLNLLDVVDEQSSSGKLDLIIQLPYTIKTEARRKQAENRRKDIETQLA
;
A
#
# COMPACT_ATOMS: atom_id res chain seq x y z
N ASP A 1 -8.11 -5.53 -18.42
CA ASP A 1 -7.08 -5.73 -17.40
C ASP A 1 -7.58 -5.14 -16.09
N ARG A 2 -7.74 -5.99 -15.07
CA ARG A 2 -8.11 -5.53 -13.74
C ARG A 2 -7.05 -4.57 -13.23
N PRO A 3 -7.44 -3.43 -12.62
CA PRO A 3 -6.48 -2.57 -11.94
C PRO A 3 -5.94 -3.30 -10.70
N ARG A 4 -5.01 -4.19 -10.91
CA ARG A 4 -4.24 -4.75 -9.81
C ARG A 4 -3.18 -3.75 -9.45
N MET A 5 -3.08 -3.42 -8.19
CA MET A 5 -1.86 -2.85 -7.65
C MET A 5 -0.78 -3.94 -7.74
N THR A 6 -0.23 -4.13 -8.95
CA THR A 6 0.99 -4.91 -9.14
C THR A 6 2.14 -4.01 -8.72
N ARG A 7 2.37 -3.93 -7.42
CA ARG A 7 3.73 -3.78 -6.96
C ARG A 7 4.43 -5.08 -7.28
N GLY A 8 5.56 -4.95 -7.93
CA GLY A 8 6.35 -6.09 -8.31
C GLY A 8 6.52 -7.07 -7.16
N ASN A 9 6.96 -8.28 -7.46
CA ASN A 9 7.16 -9.40 -6.55
C ASN A 9 8.17 -9.16 -5.41
N GLU A 10 8.46 -7.91 -5.08
CA GLU A 10 9.29 -7.56 -3.94
C GLU A 10 8.49 -7.79 -2.66
N GLN A 11 8.66 -8.97 -2.11
CA GLN A 11 8.20 -9.31 -0.76
C GLN A 11 9.07 -8.57 0.25
N SER A 12 8.91 -7.24 0.33
CA SER A 12 9.58 -6.48 1.37
C SER A 12 8.90 -6.75 2.72
N ILE A 13 9.66 -6.72 3.79
CA ILE A 13 9.15 -6.84 5.17
C ILE A 13 8.09 -5.76 5.42
N VAL A 14 8.30 -4.54 4.93
CA VAL A 14 7.36 -3.42 5.04
C VAL A 14 6.04 -3.74 4.35
N THR A 15 6.07 -4.29 3.14
CA THR A 15 4.87 -4.71 2.40
C THR A 15 4.10 -5.80 3.15
N SER A 16 4.82 -6.75 3.76
CA SER A 16 4.20 -7.81 4.57
C SER A 16 3.49 -7.25 5.80
N VAL A 17 4.09 -6.27 6.48
CA VAL A 17 3.46 -5.58 7.62
C VAL A 17 2.22 -4.81 7.18
N TYR A 18 2.28 -4.05 6.08
CA TYR A 18 1.13 -3.32 5.55
C TYR A 18 -0.01 -4.26 5.16
N ASN A 19 0.29 -5.37 4.49
CA ASN A 19 -0.69 -6.40 4.16
C ASN A 19 -1.36 -6.97 5.41
N ARG A 20 -0.60 -7.23 6.47
CA ARG A 20 -1.15 -7.74 7.72
C ARG A 20 -2.10 -6.74 8.37
N ILE A 21 -1.71 -5.47 8.46
CA ILE A 21 -2.57 -4.40 8.99
C ILE A 21 -3.85 -4.28 8.17
N ALA A 22 -3.74 -4.30 6.84
CA ALA A 22 -4.88 -4.18 5.94
C ALA A 22 -5.85 -5.37 6.07
N LEU A 23 -5.35 -6.60 6.23
CA LEU A 23 -6.16 -7.79 6.47
C LEU A 23 -6.91 -7.72 7.80
N ASP A 24 -6.23 -7.29 8.87
CA ASP A 24 -6.84 -7.13 10.19
C ASP A 24 -7.91 -6.02 10.18
N ALA A 25 -7.64 -4.88 9.55
CA ALA A 25 -8.61 -3.80 9.36
C ALA A 25 -9.83 -4.25 8.54
N ALA A 26 -9.61 -4.99 7.46
CA ALA A 26 -10.68 -5.53 6.62
C ALA A 26 -11.50 -6.64 7.29
N SER A 27 -11.07 -7.15 8.43
CA SER A 27 -11.85 -8.08 9.24
C SER A 27 -12.92 -7.40 10.10
N VAL A 28 -12.80 -6.09 10.30
CA VAL A 28 -13.78 -5.29 11.03
C VAL A 28 -15.05 -5.14 10.19
N ASN A 29 -16.19 -5.44 10.79
CA ASN A 29 -17.48 -5.29 10.11
C ASN A 29 -17.91 -3.82 10.10
N ILE A 30 -17.87 -3.19 8.94
CA ILE A 30 -18.26 -1.79 8.73
C ILE A 30 -19.64 -1.79 8.08
N GLN A 31 -20.60 -1.12 8.72
CA GLN A 31 -21.99 -1.11 8.27
C GLN A 31 -22.56 0.30 8.28
N HIS A 32 -23.51 0.56 7.39
CA HIS A 32 -24.34 1.76 7.41
C HIS A 32 -25.50 1.57 8.39
N VAL A 33 -25.48 2.32 9.50
CA VAL A 33 -26.43 2.13 10.60
C VAL A 33 -27.15 3.41 10.94
N ARG A 34 -28.36 3.26 11.52
CA ARG A 34 -29.07 4.34 12.17
C ARG A 34 -28.76 4.32 13.65
N LEU A 35 -28.47 5.51 14.18
CA LEU A 35 -28.24 5.74 15.62
C LEU A 35 -29.43 6.50 16.22
N ASP A 36 -29.64 6.34 17.52
CA ASP A 36 -30.55 7.17 18.31
C ASP A 36 -29.94 8.55 18.67
N GLU A 37 -30.69 9.40 19.35
CA GLU A 37 -30.22 10.73 19.79
C GLU A 37 -29.02 10.66 20.75
N ASN A 38 -28.79 9.53 21.39
CA ASN A 38 -27.65 9.28 22.29
C ASN A 38 -26.47 8.59 21.62
N GLY A 39 -26.50 8.39 20.28
CA GLY A 39 -25.47 7.73 19.51
C GLY A 39 -25.46 6.21 19.64
N ARG A 40 -26.54 5.58 20.14
CA ARG A 40 -26.65 4.12 20.25
C ARG A 40 -27.19 3.50 18.97
N PHE A 41 -26.74 2.31 18.67
CA PHE A 41 -27.21 1.54 17.53
C PHE A 41 -28.72 1.27 17.58
N LEU A 42 -29.44 1.60 16.52
CA LEU A 42 -30.86 1.27 16.33
C LEU A 42 -31.05 0.15 15.32
N SER A 43 -30.57 0.33 14.11
CA SER A 43 -30.74 -0.65 13.04
C SER A 43 -29.72 -0.46 11.92
N VAL A 44 -29.46 -1.52 11.16
CA VAL A 44 -28.74 -1.45 9.89
C VAL A 44 -29.65 -0.79 8.85
N ILE A 45 -29.07 0.08 8.02
CA ILE A 45 -29.78 0.71 6.91
C ILE A 45 -29.52 -0.14 5.66
N ASP A 46 -30.58 -0.63 5.05
CA ASP A 46 -30.51 -1.28 3.74
C ASP A 46 -30.31 -0.21 2.66
N SER A 47 -29.06 -0.02 2.25
CA SER A 47 -28.64 0.99 1.27
C SER A 47 -27.55 0.46 0.37
N GLY A 48 -27.39 1.04 -0.81
CA GLY A 48 -26.30 0.70 -1.71
C GLY A 48 -24.93 0.87 -1.04
N LEU A 49 -24.73 1.92 -0.23
CA LEU A 49 -23.51 2.08 0.58
C LEU A 49 -23.29 0.88 1.50
N ASN A 50 -24.32 0.39 2.20
CA ASN A 50 -24.18 -0.80 3.05
C ASN A 50 -23.80 -2.03 2.23
N SER A 51 -24.40 -2.21 1.07
CA SER A 51 -24.06 -3.29 0.13
C SER A 51 -22.60 -3.19 -0.33
N CYS A 52 -22.13 -1.99 -0.68
CA CYS A 52 -20.73 -1.76 -1.06
C CYS A 52 -19.74 -2.12 0.05
N LEU A 53 -20.07 -1.84 1.30
CA LEU A 53 -19.19 -2.10 2.43
C LEU A 53 -19.20 -3.58 2.88
N THR A 54 -20.32 -4.28 2.72
CA THR A 54 -20.51 -5.62 3.28
C THR A 54 -20.45 -6.76 2.26
N VAL A 55 -20.88 -6.51 1.03
CA VAL A 55 -21.01 -7.53 -0.01
C VAL A 55 -20.05 -7.26 -1.17
N GLU A 56 -20.33 -6.27 -2.00
CA GLU A 56 -19.62 -5.99 -3.24
C GLU A 56 -19.47 -4.48 -3.43
N ALA A 57 -18.24 -3.99 -3.36
CA ALA A 57 -17.95 -2.56 -3.51
C ALA A 57 -17.99 -2.12 -4.99
N ASN A 58 -17.58 -2.99 -5.88
CA ASN A 58 -17.58 -2.81 -7.33
C ASN A 58 -17.44 -4.19 -8.01
N ILE A 59 -17.52 -4.20 -9.35
CA ILE A 59 -17.49 -5.45 -10.14
C ILE A 59 -16.22 -6.29 -9.95
N ASP A 60 -15.14 -5.70 -9.43
CA ASP A 60 -13.85 -6.37 -9.24
C ASP A 60 -13.56 -6.72 -7.79
N GLN A 61 -14.25 -6.09 -6.82
CA GLN A 61 -13.90 -6.14 -5.41
C GLN A 61 -15.12 -6.39 -4.52
N THR A 62 -15.02 -7.38 -3.65
CA THR A 62 -15.94 -7.52 -2.51
C THR A 62 -15.74 -6.36 -1.53
N GLY A 63 -16.72 -6.08 -0.66
CA GLY A 63 -16.59 -5.05 0.37
C GLY A 63 -15.34 -5.21 1.22
N ARG A 64 -15.00 -6.45 1.61
CA ARG A 64 -13.77 -6.74 2.35
C ARG A 64 -12.49 -6.44 1.57
N ALA A 65 -12.43 -6.84 0.31
CA ALA A 65 -11.28 -6.56 -0.56
C ALA A 65 -11.11 -5.06 -0.80
N PHE A 66 -12.22 -4.34 -0.91
CA PHE A 66 -12.22 -2.88 -1.02
C PHE A 66 -11.66 -2.19 0.24
N ILE A 67 -12.08 -2.59 1.44
CA ILE A 67 -11.52 -2.04 2.69
C ILE A 67 -10.04 -2.35 2.82
N GLN A 68 -9.61 -3.55 2.44
CA GLN A 68 -8.18 -3.90 2.40
C GLN A 68 -7.40 -2.96 1.46
N ASP A 69 -7.93 -2.68 0.27
CA ASP A 69 -7.33 -1.77 -0.71
C ASP A 69 -7.28 -0.33 -0.20
N VAL A 70 -8.34 0.15 0.45
CA VAL A 70 -8.35 1.47 1.11
C VAL A 70 -7.22 1.59 2.14
N VAL A 71 -7.05 0.59 3.00
CA VAL A 71 -6.03 0.64 4.06
C VAL A 71 -4.63 0.53 3.47
N LEU A 72 -4.40 -0.34 2.50
CA LEU A 72 -3.11 -0.45 1.81
C LEU A 72 -2.74 0.87 1.12
N SER A 73 -3.67 1.46 0.37
CA SER A 73 -3.45 2.74 -0.31
C SER A 73 -3.18 3.88 0.66
N MET A 74 -3.90 3.91 1.79
CA MET A 74 -3.67 4.89 2.86
C MET A 74 -2.28 4.76 3.50
N LEU A 75 -1.83 3.53 3.78
CA LEU A 75 -0.51 3.30 4.38
C LEU A 75 0.62 3.66 3.43
N ASP A 76 0.43 3.42 2.15
CA ASP A 76 1.42 3.62 1.12
C ASP A 76 1.55 5.08 0.65
N GLU A 77 0.42 5.69 0.32
CA GLU A 77 0.37 7.04 -0.24
C GLU A 77 0.17 8.13 0.83
N GLY A 78 -0.11 7.74 2.07
CA GLY A 78 -0.43 8.63 3.18
C GLY A 78 -1.88 9.09 3.21
N CYS A 79 -2.58 9.04 2.11
CA CYS A 79 -4.01 9.33 1.98
C CYS A 79 -4.61 8.62 0.78
N VAL A 80 -5.91 8.36 0.84
CA VAL A 80 -6.67 7.73 -0.23
C VAL A 80 -8.07 8.37 -0.33
N ALA A 81 -8.59 8.48 -1.53
CA ALA A 81 -9.97 8.88 -1.76
C ALA A 81 -10.87 7.65 -1.96
N ILE A 82 -12.02 7.63 -1.32
CA ILE A 82 -13.11 6.70 -1.59
C ILE A 82 -14.09 7.43 -2.51
N VAL A 83 -14.22 6.95 -3.73
CA VAL A 83 -14.97 7.61 -4.80
C VAL A 83 -16.21 6.81 -5.13
N PRO A 84 -17.43 7.38 -5.03
CA PRO A 84 -18.61 6.82 -5.65
C PRO A 84 -18.47 6.92 -7.18
N VAL A 85 -18.41 5.79 -7.86
CA VAL A 85 -18.26 5.75 -9.33
C VAL A 85 -19.55 5.52 -10.07
N ASP A 86 -20.50 4.82 -9.43
CA ASP A 86 -21.88 4.70 -9.89
C ASP A 86 -22.85 5.17 -8.82
N THR A 87 -23.80 6.00 -9.24
CA THR A 87 -24.88 6.55 -8.41
C THR A 87 -26.19 6.53 -9.20
N ASP A 88 -27.31 6.39 -8.52
CA ASP A 88 -28.65 6.41 -9.16
C ASP A 88 -29.02 7.76 -9.79
N THR A 89 -28.47 8.84 -9.27
CA THR A 89 -28.67 10.22 -9.74
C THR A 89 -27.35 10.99 -9.70
N ASP A 90 -27.24 12.03 -10.53
CA ASP A 90 -26.04 12.90 -10.54
C ASP A 90 -25.89 13.63 -9.20
N PRO A 91 -24.82 13.37 -8.45
CA PRO A 91 -24.58 14.02 -7.13
C PRO A 91 -24.40 15.53 -7.20
N ASP A 92 -24.01 16.09 -8.34
CA ASP A 92 -23.83 17.53 -8.52
C ASP A 92 -25.18 18.26 -8.68
N VAL A 93 -26.20 17.55 -9.17
CA VAL A 93 -27.54 18.09 -9.42
C VAL A 93 -28.48 17.78 -8.26
N SER A 94 -28.41 16.56 -7.72
CA SER A 94 -29.28 16.08 -6.65
C SER A 94 -28.60 16.17 -5.28
N GLY A 95 -29.30 16.72 -4.31
CA GLY A 95 -28.83 16.74 -2.90
C GLY A 95 -28.92 15.38 -2.21
N SER A 96 -29.55 14.37 -2.85
CA SER A 96 -29.69 13.01 -2.35
C SER A 96 -29.46 12.04 -3.49
N TYR A 97 -28.60 11.05 -3.28
CA TYR A 97 -28.25 10.00 -4.25
C TYR A 97 -27.95 8.69 -3.53
N LYS A 98 -28.14 7.58 -4.24
CA LYS A 98 -27.74 6.26 -3.76
C LYS A 98 -26.42 5.90 -4.38
N ILE A 99 -25.51 5.36 -3.57
CA ILE A 99 -24.23 4.86 -4.02
C ILE A 99 -24.43 3.41 -4.45
N GLU A 100 -24.06 3.09 -5.68
CA GLU A 100 -24.16 1.73 -6.23
C GLU A 100 -22.78 1.06 -6.32
N SER A 101 -21.72 1.85 -6.47
CA SER A 101 -20.35 1.33 -6.55
C SER A 101 -19.34 2.30 -5.96
N LEU A 102 -18.31 1.75 -5.32
CA LEU A 102 -17.20 2.49 -4.71
C LEU A 102 -15.85 2.01 -5.27
N ARG A 103 -14.93 2.95 -5.50
CA ARG A 103 -13.55 2.67 -5.83
C ARG A 103 -12.57 3.51 -5.02
N THR A 104 -11.37 3.00 -4.85
CA THR A 104 -10.25 3.78 -4.33
C THR A 104 -9.69 4.69 -5.43
N GLY A 105 -9.32 5.90 -5.04
CA GLY A 105 -8.69 6.86 -5.93
C GLY A 105 -7.43 7.45 -5.33
N LYS A 106 -6.38 7.57 -6.15
CA LYS A 106 -5.14 8.25 -5.75
C LYS A 106 -5.32 9.75 -5.86
N ILE A 107 -5.09 10.49 -4.78
CA ILE A 107 -5.14 11.95 -4.78
C ILE A 107 -3.88 12.49 -5.45
N LEU A 108 -4.05 13.25 -6.53
CA LEU A 108 -2.97 13.86 -7.29
C LEU A 108 -2.71 15.31 -6.88
N GLU A 109 -3.78 16.08 -6.69
CA GLU A 109 -3.70 17.51 -6.38
C GLU A 109 -4.80 17.93 -5.40
N TRP A 110 -4.45 18.82 -4.49
CA TRP A 110 -5.36 19.39 -3.51
C TRP A 110 -5.77 20.81 -3.88
N TYR A 111 -7.08 21.06 -3.88
CA TYR A 111 -7.67 22.40 -4.04
C TYR A 111 -8.53 22.73 -2.80
N PRO A 112 -8.87 23.99 -2.54
CA PRO A 112 -9.67 24.35 -1.38
C PRO A 112 -11.00 23.59 -1.27
N ARG A 113 -11.75 23.48 -2.36
CA ARG A 113 -13.07 22.81 -2.41
C ARG A 113 -13.11 21.52 -3.20
N TYR A 114 -12.04 21.20 -3.95
CA TYR A 114 -11.95 20.07 -4.86
C TYR A 114 -10.69 19.24 -4.59
N VAL A 115 -10.68 18.05 -5.09
CA VAL A 115 -9.49 17.22 -5.23
C VAL A 115 -9.41 16.69 -6.66
N LYS A 116 -8.19 16.57 -7.19
CA LYS A 116 -7.95 15.86 -8.43
C LYS A 116 -7.50 14.46 -8.08
N ILE A 117 -8.22 13.49 -8.60
CA ILE A 117 -8.08 12.09 -8.22
C ILE A 117 -7.89 11.27 -9.48
N ARG A 118 -7.00 10.29 -9.42
CA ARG A 118 -6.89 9.23 -10.42
C ARG A 118 -7.70 8.04 -9.95
N VAL A 119 -8.70 7.64 -10.74
CA VAL A 119 -9.61 6.53 -10.45
C VAL A 119 -9.80 5.68 -11.71
N TYR A 120 -10.06 4.39 -11.51
CA TYR A 120 -10.36 3.48 -12.61
C TYR A 120 -11.82 3.65 -13.04
N ASN A 121 -12.03 3.80 -14.35
CA ASN A 121 -13.35 3.90 -14.96
C ASN A 121 -13.75 2.53 -15.53
N ASP A 122 -14.80 1.93 -14.99
CA ASP A 122 -15.30 0.61 -15.36
C ASP A 122 -15.83 0.55 -16.80
N LYS A 123 -16.28 1.70 -17.33
CA LYS A 123 -16.83 1.80 -18.69
C LYS A 123 -15.76 1.84 -19.76
N THR A 124 -14.66 2.54 -19.49
CA THR A 124 -13.56 2.72 -20.46
C THR A 124 -12.43 1.70 -20.24
N GLY A 125 -12.36 1.06 -19.06
CA GLY A 125 -11.28 0.16 -18.69
C GLY A 125 -9.95 0.88 -18.45
N LEU A 126 -9.94 2.20 -18.28
CA LEU A 126 -8.76 3.03 -18.13
C LEU A 126 -8.75 3.79 -16.80
N GLN A 127 -7.56 4.20 -16.39
CA GLN A 127 -7.41 5.14 -15.29
C GLN A 127 -7.64 6.56 -15.80
N GLU A 128 -8.52 7.31 -15.14
CA GLU A 128 -8.87 8.67 -15.50
C GLU A 128 -8.57 9.65 -14.36
N ASP A 129 -8.10 10.84 -14.73
CA ASP A 129 -7.87 11.93 -13.79
C ASP A 129 -9.11 12.81 -13.75
N ILE A 130 -9.85 12.77 -12.66
CA ILE A 130 -11.08 13.56 -12.47
C ILE A 130 -10.89 14.62 -11.38
N LYS A 131 -11.56 15.76 -11.54
CA LYS A 131 -11.66 16.79 -10.52
C LYS A 131 -13.04 16.72 -9.87
N ILE A 132 -13.10 16.37 -8.59
CA ILE A 132 -14.34 16.14 -7.88
C ILE A 132 -14.43 17.01 -6.59
N PRO A 133 -15.62 17.49 -6.22
CA PRO A 133 -15.81 18.22 -4.96
C PRO A 133 -15.48 17.33 -3.75
N LYS A 134 -14.79 17.90 -2.76
CA LYS A 134 -14.44 17.17 -1.52
C LYS A 134 -15.67 16.62 -0.76
N LYS A 135 -16.82 17.27 -0.90
CA LYS A 135 -18.07 16.83 -0.27
C LYS A 135 -18.63 15.52 -0.84
N LEU A 136 -18.19 15.12 -2.04
CA LEU A 136 -18.66 13.92 -2.75
C LEU A 136 -17.71 12.73 -2.62
N VAL A 137 -16.58 12.88 -1.93
CA VAL A 137 -15.59 11.81 -1.74
C VAL A 137 -15.29 11.63 -0.27
N GLY A 138 -15.09 10.40 0.14
CA GLY A 138 -14.50 10.09 1.43
C GLY A 138 -12.97 10.19 1.33
N ILE A 139 -12.35 11.01 2.16
CA ILE A 139 -10.89 11.11 2.23
C ILE A 139 -10.43 10.45 3.51
N VAL A 140 -9.59 9.44 3.38
CA VAL A 140 -8.99 8.71 4.50
C VAL A 140 -7.51 9.06 4.55
N GLU A 141 -7.08 9.64 5.66
CA GLU A 141 -5.69 10.04 5.88
C GLU A 141 -5.04 9.13 6.89
N ASN A 142 -3.79 8.79 6.66
CA ASN A 142 -2.99 8.05 7.63
C ASN A 142 -2.54 9.02 8.75
N PRO A 143 -3.06 8.87 9.97
CA PRO A 143 -2.72 9.78 11.07
C PRO A 143 -1.24 9.69 11.47
N LEU A 144 -0.55 8.62 11.08
CA LEU A 144 0.87 8.41 11.36
C LEU A 144 1.77 8.89 10.22
N TYR A 145 1.20 9.37 9.11
CA TYR A 145 1.98 9.73 7.92
C TYR A 145 2.98 10.85 8.20
N ALA A 146 2.59 11.88 8.93
CA ALA A 146 3.48 12.96 9.35
C ALA A 146 4.64 12.44 10.21
N VAL A 147 4.35 11.53 11.15
CA VAL A 147 5.36 10.90 12.00
C VAL A 147 6.30 9.99 11.21
N ILE A 148 5.76 9.25 10.24
CA ILE A 148 6.55 8.37 9.37
C ILE A 148 7.49 9.18 8.47
N ASN A 149 7.02 10.31 7.93
CA ASN A 149 7.78 11.14 7.00
C ASN A 149 8.67 12.19 7.67
N GLU A 150 8.58 12.35 8.99
CA GLU A 150 9.52 13.23 9.70
C GLU A 150 10.95 12.68 9.58
N PRO A 151 11.95 13.49 9.11
CA PRO A 151 13.28 13.01 8.72
C PRO A 151 14.04 12.20 9.79
N ASN A 152 13.73 12.43 11.05
CA ASN A 152 14.37 11.79 12.20
C ASN A 152 13.42 10.92 13.04
N SER A 153 12.20 10.64 12.56
CA SER A 153 11.27 9.84 13.31
C SER A 153 11.78 8.40 13.54
N THR A 154 11.37 7.81 14.65
CA THR A 154 11.70 6.40 14.96
C THR A 154 11.17 5.46 13.88
N MET A 155 9.99 5.76 13.31
CA MET A 155 9.39 4.99 12.22
C MET A 155 10.23 5.05 10.94
N GLN A 156 10.72 6.23 10.55
CA GLN A 156 11.62 6.36 9.41
C GLN A 156 12.92 5.56 9.59
N ARG A 157 13.47 5.58 10.81
CA ARG A 157 14.65 4.77 11.12
C ARG A 157 14.38 3.29 11.08
N LEU A 158 13.20 2.85 11.54
CA LEU A 158 12.77 1.45 11.48
C LEU A 158 12.59 1.00 10.04
N ILE A 159 11.89 1.76 9.21
CA ILE A 159 11.67 1.47 7.79
C ILE A 159 13.01 1.35 7.06
N ARG A 160 13.96 2.27 7.31
CA ARG A 160 15.30 2.18 6.70
C ARG A 160 16.06 0.92 7.11
N LYS A 161 15.93 0.50 8.38
CA LYS A 161 16.56 -0.75 8.86
C LYS A 161 15.91 -2.00 8.23
N LEU A 162 14.58 -2.00 8.09
CA LEU A 162 13.86 -3.10 7.44
C LEU A 162 14.25 -3.21 5.96
N ASN A 163 14.30 -2.11 5.24
CA ASN A 163 14.76 -2.09 3.85
C ASN A 163 16.23 -2.55 3.71
N LEU A 164 17.08 -2.22 4.68
CA LEU A 164 18.46 -2.72 4.68
C LEU A 164 18.52 -4.23 4.91
N LEU A 165 17.67 -4.79 5.77
CA LEU A 165 17.55 -6.23 5.97
C LEU A 165 17.08 -6.93 4.70
N ASP A 166 16.08 -6.39 4.00
CA ASP A 166 15.60 -6.92 2.72
C ASP A 166 16.75 -7.02 1.69
N VAL A 167 17.60 -5.98 1.60
CA VAL A 167 18.78 -5.96 0.70
C VAL A 167 19.82 -7.02 1.12
N VAL A 168 20.05 -7.18 2.43
CA VAL A 168 21.00 -8.20 2.94
C VAL A 168 20.48 -9.60 2.66
N ASP A 169 19.18 -9.84 2.84
CA ASP A 169 18.56 -11.13 2.54
C ASP A 169 18.62 -11.47 1.05
N GLU A 170 18.39 -10.48 0.17
CA GLU A 170 18.54 -10.65 -1.28
C GLU A 170 19.99 -10.97 -1.66
N GLN A 171 20.96 -10.26 -1.10
CA GLN A 171 22.38 -10.53 -1.34
C GLN A 171 22.79 -11.92 -0.84
N SER A 172 22.28 -12.33 0.33
CA SER A 172 22.54 -13.64 0.90
C SER A 172 21.95 -14.76 0.05
N SER A 173 20.74 -14.58 -0.46
CA SER A 173 20.06 -15.57 -1.30
C SER A 173 20.64 -15.64 -2.72
N SER A 174 21.26 -14.55 -3.21
CA SER A 174 21.91 -14.53 -4.53
C SER A 174 23.33 -15.14 -4.55
N GLY A 175 23.82 -15.62 -3.41
CA GLY A 175 25.17 -16.19 -3.28
C GLY A 175 26.31 -15.17 -3.46
N LYS A 176 25.99 -13.87 -3.53
CA LYS A 176 26.97 -12.78 -3.67
C LYS A 176 27.40 -12.22 -2.31
N LEU A 177 27.71 -13.09 -1.37
CA LEU A 177 28.37 -12.67 -0.14
C LEU A 177 29.82 -12.31 -0.48
N ASP A 178 30.18 -11.04 -0.32
CA ASP A 178 31.56 -10.61 -0.38
C ASP A 178 32.30 -11.20 0.81
N LEU A 179 33.11 -12.22 0.55
CA LEU A 179 33.95 -12.85 1.55
C LEU A 179 35.24 -12.02 1.71
N ILE A 180 35.42 -11.37 2.86
CA ILE A 180 36.69 -10.71 3.19
C ILE A 180 37.63 -11.74 3.81
N ILE A 181 38.66 -12.12 3.06
CA ILE A 181 39.66 -13.06 3.53
C ILE A 181 40.84 -12.27 4.09
N GLN A 182 41.05 -12.35 5.41
CA GLN A 182 42.20 -11.77 6.06
C GLN A 182 43.39 -12.74 5.96
N LEU A 183 44.44 -12.31 5.27
CA LEU A 183 45.68 -13.08 5.18
C LEU A 183 46.56 -12.80 6.38
N PRO A 184 47.19 -13.83 7.03
CA PRO A 184 48.06 -13.64 8.21
C PRO A 184 49.42 -13.10 7.83
N TYR A 185 49.62 -12.62 6.62
CA TYR A 185 50.91 -12.10 6.11
C TYR A 185 50.69 -10.97 5.11
N THR A 186 51.67 -10.07 5.04
CA THR A 186 51.71 -8.99 4.05
C THR A 186 52.26 -9.49 2.70
N ILE A 187 51.56 -9.14 1.62
CA ILE A 187 51.98 -9.49 0.25
C ILE A 187 53.10 -8.52 -0.19
N LYS A 188 54.35 -8.92 -0.02
CA LYS A 188 55.52 -8.11 -0.44
C LYS A 188 56.29 -8.73 -1.63
N THR A 189 55.99 -9.97 -1.98
CA THR A 189 56.71 -10.72 -3.06
C THR A 189 55.67 -11.36 -3.99
N GLU A 190 56.11 -11.58 -5.25
CA GLU A 190 55.27 -12.20 -6.29
C GLU A 190 54.87 -13.64 -5.96
N ALA A 191 55.74 -14.36 -5.26
CA ALA A 191 55.43 -15.70 -4.76
C ALA A 191 54.28 -15.71 -3.75
N ARG A 192 54.25 -14.74 -2.82
CA ARG A 192 53.14 -14.58 -1.85
C ARG A 192 51.85 -14.13 -2.51
N ARG A 193 51.94 -13.36 -3.60
CA ARG A 193 50.76 -12.96 -4.39
C ARG A 193 50.13 -14.18 -5.05
N LYS A 194 50.90 -15.02 -5.70
CA LYS A 194 50.40 -16.27 -6.28
C LYS A 194 49.79 -17.20 -5.22
N GLN A 195 50.40 -17.27 -4.04
CA GLN A 195 49.89 -18.08 -2.95
C GLN A 195 48.53 -17.53 -2.43
N ALA A 196 48.35 -16.21 -2.36
CA ALA A 196 47.11 -15.59 -2.00
C ALA A 196 46.01 -15.80 -3.04
N GLU A 197 46.35 -15.73 -4.35
CA GLU A 197 45.45 -15.99 -5.46
C GLU A 197 44.97 -17.46 -5.51
N ASN A 198 45.88 -18.39 -5.26
CA ASN A 198 45.52 -19.82 -5.20
C ASN A 198 44.57 -20.08 -4.01
N ARG A 199 44.85 -19.50 -2.84
CA ARG A 199 44.00 -19.65 -1.67
C ARG A 199 42.60 -19.04 -1.86
N ARG A 200 42.52 -17.91 -2.61
CA ARG A 200 41.24 -17.33 -3.00
C ARG A 200 40.46 -18.31 -3.89
N LYS A 201 41.09 -18.89 -4.91
CA LYS A 201 40.46 -19.86 -5.81
C LYS A 201 39.99 -21.12 -5.08
N ASP A 202 40.78 -21.63 -4.15
CA ASP A 202 40.43 -22.80 -3.35
C ASP A 202 39.16 -22.54 -2.51
N ILE A 203 39.04 -21.33 -1.91
CA ILE A 203 37.87 -20.94 -1.12
C ILE A 203 36.66 -20.71 -2.03
N GLU A 204 36.82 -20.03 -3.18
CA GLU A 204 35.74 -19.87 -4.17
C GLU A 204 35.21 -21.22 -4.65
N THR A 205 36.07 -22.22 -4.83
CA THR A 205 35.68 -23.58 -5.25
C THR A 205 35.00 -24.39 -4.13
N GLN A 206 35.29 -24.08 -2.86
CA GLN A 206 34.64 -24.72 -1.72
C GLN A 206 33.27 -24.13 -1.38
N LEU A 207 33.00 -22.89 -1.85
CA LEU A 207 31.74 -22.16 -1.62
C LEU A 207 30.77 -22.30 -2.81
N ALA A 208 31.20 -22.80 -3.96
CA ALA A 208 30.36 -23.07 -5.11
C ALA A 208 29.75 -24.49 -5.05
#